data_bfba956f10f84291e4c21144c33cf24f
#
_entry.id   bfba956f10f84291e4c21144c33cf24f
#
_cell.length_a   1.000
_cell.length_b   1.000
_cell.length_c   1.000
_cell.angle_alpha   90.00
_cell.angle_beta   90.00
_cell.angle_gamma   90.00
#
_symmetry.space_group_name_H-M   'P 1'
#
loop_
_entity.id
_entity.type
_entity.pdbx_description
1 polymer ?
#
loop_
_entity_poly.entity_id
_entity_poly.type
_entity_poly.pdbx_seq_one_letter_code
_entity_poly.pdbx_strand_id
1 'polypeptide(L)'
;SDGYDRLAQSLIDIIKEQQAKLGYRKEEIRLYYPLGSLNHFFDTNGNEEEMTELLKGFTAYTKERLGEVRYSNRGERFCFFIPPAGSEYVHIHTPEKEFIKELVALVGKHGCTMEDIRALFLHTEKKIHREAIANGEFDELIYFEDDTEDPYYYCFKDEGCHIIYHRFLPEDYADFERCT
;
A
#
# COMPACT_ATOMS: atom_id res chain seq x y z
N SER A 1 1.33 -23.63 -4.98
CA SER A 1 2.75 -23.35 -5.25
C SER A 1 3.20 -22.13 -4.46
N ASP A 2 4.45 -22.16 -3.99
CA ASP A 2 5.00 -21.02 -3.23
C ASP A 2 5.06 -19.73 -4.06
N GLY A 3 5.27 -19.86 -5.36
CA GLY A 3 5.25 -18.72 -6.27
C GLY A 3 3.88 -18.05 -6.35
N TYR A 4 2.84 -18.85 -6.40
CA TYR A 4 1.46 -18.36 -6.38
C TYR A 4 1.14 -17.68 -5.04
N ASP A 5 1.60 -18.25 -3.94
CA ASP A 5 1.38 -17.66 -2.61
C ASP A 5 2.06 -16.29 -2.52
N ARG A 6 3.30 -16.17 -2.98
CA ARG A 6 4.05 -14.92 -2.95
C ARG A 6 3.40 -13.85 -3.84
N LEU A 7 2.98 -14.26 -5.05
CA LEU A 7 2.30 -13.32 -5.96
C LEU A 7 0.97 -12.86 -5.38
N ALA A 8 0.14 -13.80 -4.90
CA ALA A 8 -1.15 -13.47 -4.30
C ALA A 8 -0.97 -12.54 -3.08
N GLN A 9 0.02 -12.81 -2.23
CA GLN A 9 0.30 -11.99 -1.07
C GLN A 9 0.75 -10.58 -1.50
N SER A 10 1.56 -10.47 -2.55
CA SER A 10 1.96 -9.17 -3.09
C SER A 10 0.76 -8.37 -3.59
N LEU A 11 -0.15 -9.01 -4.31
CA LEU A 11 -1.39 -8.37 -4.76
C LEU A 11 -2.21 -7.86 -3.57
N ILE A 12 -2.39 -8.70 -2.56
CA ILE A 12 -3.12 -8.34 -1.34
C ILE A 12 -2.47 -7.14 -0.65
N ASP A 13 -1.16 -7.15 -0.48
CA ASP A 13 -0.43 -6.08 0.20
C ASP A 13 -0.56 -4.74 -0.53
N ILE A 14 -0.48 -4.76 -1.86
CA ILE A 14 -0.65 -3.54 -2.67
C ILE A 14 -2.08 -3.02 -2.56
N ILE A 15 -3.08 -3.90 -2.63
CA ILE A 15 -4.48 -3.52 -2.50
C ILE A 15 -4.76 -2.92 -1.12
N LYS A 16 -4.23 -3.54 -0.05
CA LYS A 16 -4.32 -2.99 1.31
C LYS A 16 -3.78 -1.57 1.37
N GLU A 17 -2.62 -1.35 0.78
CA GLU A 17 -1.99 -0.04 0.79
C GLU A 17 -2.82 0.99 0.01
N GLN A 18 -3.35 0.62 -1.14
CA GLN A 18 -4.23 1.50 -1.90
C GLN A 18 -5.51 1.86 -1.13
N GLN A 19 -6.12 0.87 -0.49
CA GLN A 19 -7.34 1.10 0.30
C GLN A 19 -7.06 1.96 1.52
N ALA A 20 -5.91 1.82 2.14
CA ALA A 20 -5.51 2.66 3.26
C ALA A 20 -5.34 4.11 2.84
N LYS A 21 -4.79 4.35 1.65
CA LYS A 21 -4.52 5.71 1.13
C LYS A 21 -5.76 6.37 0.53
N LEU A 22 -6.55 5.63 -0.23
CA LEU A 22 -7.61 6.19 -1.08
C LEU A 22 -9.02 5.82 -0.61
N GLY A 23 -9.15 4.97 0.40
CA GLY A 23 -10.42 4.41 0.82
C GLY A 23 -10.83 3.20 -0.01
N TYR A 24 -11.73 2.41 0.56
CA TYR A 24 -12.25 1.22 -0.11
C TYR A 24 -13.32 1.60 -1.14
N ARG A 25 -13.22 0.97 -2.32
CA ARG A 25 -14.27 0.97 -3.34
C ARG A 25 -14.38 -0.44 -3.90
N LYS A 26 -15.60 -0.89 -4.12
CA LYS A 26 -15.84 -2.18 -4.76
C LYS A 26 -15.69 -2.01 -6.27
N GLU A 27 -14.46 -2.16 -6.75
CA GLU A 27 -14.11 -1.95 -8.16
C GLU A 27 -13.03 -2.92 -8.61
N GLU A 28 -12.89 -3.09 -9.92
CA GLU A 28 -11.77 -3.83 -10.49
C GLU A 28 -10.48 -3.07 -10.23
N ILE A 29 -9.43 -3.79 -9.85
CA ILE A 29 -8.10 -3.23 -9.62
C ILE A 29 -7.14 -3.82 -10.64
N ARG A 30 -6.31 -2.96 -11.25
CA ARG A 30 -5.28 -3.37 -12.20
C ARG A 30 -3.92 -3.10 -11.59
N LEU A 31 -3.09 -4.15 -11.53
CA LEU A 31 -1.74 -4.05 -11.00
C LEU A 31 -0.75 -4.55 -12.05
N TYR A 32 0.37 -3.85 -12.17
CA TYR A 32 1.38 -4.13 -13.18
C TYR A 32 2.65 -4.64 -12.53
N TYR A 33 3.21 -5.70 -13.11
CA TYR A 33 4.46 -6.30 -12.64
C TYR A 33 5.39 -6.49 -13.84
N PRO A 34 6.67 -6.10 -13.70
CA PRO A 34 7.66 -6.47 -14.70
C PRO A 34 8.00 -7.96 -14.56
N LEU A 35 8.43 -8.57 -15.65
CA LEU A 35 8.82 -9.98 -15.69
C LEU A 35 9.83 -10.33 -14.58
N GLY A 36 10.79 -9.42 -14.33
CA GLY A 36 11.79 -9.63 -13.28
C GLY A 36 11.19 -9.83 -11.89
N SER A 37 10.15 -9.07 -11.55
CA SER A 37 9.46 -9.23 -10.26
C SER A 37 8.75 -10.57 -10.18
N LEU A 38 8.09 -10.99 -11.26
CA LEU A 38 7.42 -12.29 -11.30
C LEU A 38 8.42 -13.42 -11.18
N ASN A 39 9.54 -13.33 -11.90
CA ASN A 39 10.61 -14.33 -11.76
C ASN A 39 11.13 -14.43 -10.33
N HIS A 40 11.18 -13.30 -9.63
CA HIS A 40 11.58 -13.29 -8.23
C HIS A 40 10.59 -14.08 -7.36
N PHE A 41 9.29 -13.90 -7.56
CA PHE A 41 8.27 -14.64 -6.82
C PHE A 41 8.35 -16.14 -7.06
N PHE A 42 8.64 -16.54 -8.30
CA PHE A 42 8.68 -17.96 -8.68
C PHE A 42 10.07 -18.58 -8.56
N ASP A 43 11.08 -17.79 -8.23
CA ASP A 43 12.48 -18.23 -8.16
C ASP A 43 12.93 -18.83 -9.50
N THR A 44 12.65 -18.09 -10.58
CA THR A 44 12.96 -18.50 -11.95
C THR A 44 13.65 -17.38 -12.72
N ASN A 45 14.16 -17.71 -13.91
CA ASN A 45 14.74 -16.76 -14.86
C ASN A 45 14.09 -16.94 -16.23
N GLY A 46 12.80 -17.20 -16.27
CA GLY A 46 12.06 -17.47 -17.49
C GLY A 46 11.83 -16.22 -18.33
N ASN A 47 11.55 -16.45 -19.60
CA ASN A 47 11.11 -15.41 -20.51
C ASN A 47 9.59 -15.20 -20.39
N GLU A 48 9.01 -14.34 -21.23
CA GLU A 48 7.58 -14.02 -21.22
C GLU A 48 6.70 -15.25 -21.42
N GLU A 49 7.06 -16.13 -22.35
CA GLU A 49 6.31 -17.34 -22.68
C GLU A 49 6.34 -18.32 -21.52
N GLU A 50 7.51 -18.50 -20.94
CA GLU A 50 7.69 -19.37 -19.77
C GLU A 50 6.89 -18.86 -18.56
N MET A 51 6.89 -17.55 -18.36
CA MET A 51 6.08 -16.95 -17.27
C MET A 51 4.59 -17.13 -17.52
N THR A 52 4.14 -16.94 -18.75
CA THR A 52 2.73 -17.18 -19.11
C THR A 52 2.34 -18.63 -18.81
N GLU A 53 3.23 -19.58 -19.07
CA GLU A 53 3.00 -20.98 -18.75
C GLU A 53 2.90 -21.21 -17.24
N LEU A 54 3.79 -20.58 -16.45
CA LEU A 54 3.75 -20.67 -14.99
C LEU A 54 2.44 -20.12 -14.42
N LEU A 55 1.88 -19.07 -15.04
CA LEU A 55 0.69 -18.39 -14.54
C LEU A 55 -0.63 -19.11 -14.89
N LYS A 56 -0.60 -20.15 -15.70
CA LYS A 56 -1.81 -20.83 -16.15
C LYS A 56 -2.77 -21.31 -15.06
N GLY A 57 -2.24 -21.69 -13.92
CA GLY A 57 -3.07 -22.13 -12.79
C GLY A 57 -3.45 -21.01 -11.83
N PHE A 58 -2.96 -19.79 -12.06
CA PHE A 58 -3.11 -18.73 -11.06
C PHE A 58 -4.53 -18.26 -10.86
N THR A 59 -5.32 -18.12 -11.95
CA THR A 59 -6.72 -17.69 -11.87
C THR A 59 -7.55 -18.65 -11.01
N ALA A 60 -7.37 -19.94 -11.19
CA ALA A 60 -8.06 -20.95 -10.36
C ALA A 60 -7.58 -20.91 -8.91
N TYR A 61 -6.28 -20.67 -8.72
CA TYR A 61 -5.68 -20.58 -7.38
C TYR A 61 -6.26 -19.43 -6.55
N THR A 62 -6.52 -18.27 -7.18
CA THR A 62 -7.03 -17.10 -6.48
C THR A 62 -8.53 -17.11 -6.25
N LYS A 63 -9.26 -17.98 -6.92
CA LYS A 63 -10.74 -17.95 -7.02
C LYS A 63 -11.45 -17.80 -5.67
N GLU A 64 -11.01 -18.52 -4.65
CA GLU A 64 -11.69 -18.55 -3.34
C GLU A 64 -11.42 -17.30 -2.49
N ARG A 65 -10.39 -16.53 -2.82
CA ARG A 65 -10.02 -15.33 -2.05
C ARG A 65 -10.19 -14.05 -2.85
N LEU A 66 -9.38 -13.86 -3.86
CA LEU A 66 -9.38 -12.64 -4.68
C LEU A 66 -10.37 -12.69 -5.86
N GLY A 67 -11.07 -13.81 -6.01
CA GLY A 67 -11.85 -14.05 -7.19
C GLY A 67 -10.97 -14.49 -8.34
N GLU A 68 -11.51 -14.56 -9.53
CA GLU A 68 -10.79 -14.98 -10.73
C GLU A 68 -9.87 -13.86 -11.22
N VAL A 69 -8.66 -13.82 -10.70
CA VAL A 69 -7.65 -12.87 -11.13
C VAL A 69 -7.16 -13.26 -12.53
N ARG A 70 -7.41 -12.41 -13.50
CA ARG A 70 -6.96 -12.60 -14.87
C ARG A 70 -5.67 -11.83 -15.10
N TYR A 71 -4.96 -12.17 -16.15
CA TYR A 71 -3.72 -11.51 -16.48
C TYR A 71 -3.52 -11.43 -17.99
N SER A 72 -2.73 -10.44 -18.40
CA SER A 72 -2.27 -10.27 -19.78
C SER A 72 -0.88 -9.68 -19.72
N ASN A 73 -0.18 -9.65 -20.86
CA ASN A 73 1.13 -9.01 -20.90
C ASN A 73 1.37 -8.31 -22.22
N ARG A 74 2.21 -7.29 -22.15
CA ARG A 74 2.83 -6.64 -23.32
C ARG A 74 4.33 -6.77 -23.13
N GLY A 75 4.93 -7.69 -23.88
CA GLY A 75 6.34 -8.00 -23.66
C GLY A 75 6.55 -8.43 -22.21
N GLU A 76 7.49 -7.80 -21.54
CA GLU A 76 7.85 -8.14 -20.16
C GLU A 76 6.98 -7.47 -19.09
N ARG A 77 5.98 -6.71 -19.49
CA ARG A 77 5.05 -6.05 -18.58
C ARG A 77 3.77 -6.86 -18.46
N PHE A 78 3.50 -7.38 -17.27
CA PHE A 78 2.32 -8.16 -16.96
C PHE A 78 1.31 -7.30 -16.21
N CYS A 79 0.02 -7.46 -16.56
CA CYS A 79 -1.07 -6.77 -15.88
C CYS A 79 -1.99 -7.82 -15.26
N PHE A 80 -2.32 -7.63 -13.97
CA PHE A 80 -3.26 -8.48 -13.26
C PHE A 80 -4.54 -7.70 -13.03
N PHE A 81 -5.67 -8.32 -13.35
CA PHE A 81 -7.00 -7.74 -13.20
C PHE A 81 -7.68 -8.43 -12.03
N ILE A 82 -7.77 -7.72 -10.91
CA ILE A 82 -8.41 -8.23 -9.70
C ILE A 82 -9.88 -7.80 -9.76
N PRO A 83 -10.84 -8.75 -9.74
CA PRO A 83 -12.26 -8.39 -9.84
C PRO A 83 -12.73 -7.65 -8.58
N PRO A 84 -13.90 -6.97 -8.65
CA PRO A 84 -14.44 -6.26 -7.49
C PRO A 84 -14.58 -7.12 -6.24
N ALA A 85 -14.85 -8.41 -6.40
CA ALA A 85 -14.91 -9.36 -5.28
C ALA A 85 -13.56 -9.46 -4.55
N GLY A 86 -12.44 -9.31 -5.27
CA GLY A 86 -11.11 -9.32 -4.67
C GLY A 86 -10.84 -8.06 -3.85
N SER A 87 -11.26 -6.91 -4.35
CA SER A 87 -11.17 -5.65 -3.61
C SER A 87 -11.97 -5.75 -2.31
N GLU A 88 -13.18 -6.30 -2.37
CA GLU A 88 -14.04 -6.52 -1.20
C GLU A 88 -13.41 -7.51 -0.22
N TYR A 89 -12.84 -8.61 -0.73
CA TYR A 89 -12.18 -9.61 0.11
C TYR A 89 -11.07 -8.98 0.94
N VAL A 90 -10.22 -8.17 0.32
CA VAL A 90 -9.11 -7.50 1.04
C VAL A 90 -9.66 -6.54 2.09
N HIS A 91 -10.68 -5.79 1.75
CA HIS A 91 -11.31 -4.86 2.69
C HIS A 91 -11.88 -5.58 3.92
N ILE A 92 -12.62 -6.67 3.71
CA ILE A 92 -13.25 -7.44 4.79
C ILE A 92 -12.19 -8.09 5.70
N HIS A 93 -11.10 -8.59 5.12
CA HIS A 93 -10.06 -9.32 5.83
C HIS A 93 -8.92 -8.43 6.35
N THR A 94 -9.03 -7.11 6.17
CA THR A 94 -8.05 -6.17 6.70
C THR A 94 -8.72 -5.39 7.84
N PRO A 95 -8.41 -5.72 9.12
CA PRO A 95 -8.94 -4.93 10.21
C PRO A 95 -8.41 -3.51 10.07
N GLU A 96 -9.31 -2.56 10.03
CA GLU A 96 -8.94 -1.16 10.04
C GLU A 96 -8.35 -0.83 11.41
N LYS A 97 -7.09 -0.43 11.43
CA LYS A 97 -6.43 -0.09 12.70
C LYS A 97 -7.10 1.16 13.27
N GLU A 98 -7.37 1.15 14.56
CA GLU A 98 -8.04 2.25 15.26
C GLU A 98 -7.32 3.57 15.04
N PHE A 99 -5.98 3.56 15.10
CA PHE A 99 -5.19 4.76 14.88
C PHE A 99 -5.43 5.37 13.49
N ILE A 100 -5.47 4.55 12.44
CA ILE A 100 -5.69 5.03 11.07
C ILE A 100 -7.08 5.65 10.94
N LYS A 101 -8.09 5.03 11.53
CA LYS A 101 -9.45 5.59 11.55
C LYS A 101 -9.47 6.98 12.18
N GLU A 102 -8.83 7.10 13.34
CA GLU A 102 -8.76 8.37 14.06
C GLU A 102 -8.00 9.43 13.28
N LEU A 103 -6.88 9.04 12.65
CA LEU A 103 -6.09 9.97 11.84
C LEU A 103 -6.89 10.47 10.63
N VAL A 104 -7.55 9.56 9.89
CA VAL A 104 -8.36 9.94 8.73
C VAL A 104 -9.51 10.87 9.14
N ALA A 105 -10.18 10.54 10.24
CA ALA A 105 -11.27 11.37 10.76
C ALA A 105 -10.77 12.76 11.17
N LEU A 106 -9.60 12.82 11.81
CA LEU A 106 -9.01 14.07 12.28
C LEU A 106 -8.58 14.97 11.11
N VAL A 107 -7.88 14.40 10.14
CA VAL A 107 -7.42 15.14 8.94
C VAL A 107 -8.60 15.65 8.13
N GLY A 108 -9.71 14.93 8.12
CA GLY A 108 -10.92 15.32 7.42
C GLY A 108 -11.71 16.45 8.08
N LYS A 109 -11.38 16.81 9.31
CA LYS A 109 -12.07 17.89 10.02
C LYS A 109 -11.60 19.26 9.53
N HIS A 110 -12.54 20.16 9.32
CA HIS A 110 -12.22 21.55 9.03
C HIS A 110 -11.50 22.18 10.24
N GLY A 111 -10.40 22.84 10.00
CA GLY A 111 -9.63 23.47 11.06
C GLY A 111 -8.67 22.56 11.81
N CYS A 112 -8.44 21.35 11.32
CA CYS A 112 -7.42 20.47 11.87
C CYS A 112 -6.05 21.14 11.80
N THR A 113 -5.30 21.07 12.90
CA THR A 113 -3.95 21.63 12.98
C THR A 113 -2.91 20.53 13.16
N MET A 114 -1.64 20.86 12.90
CA MET A 114 -0.54 19.93 13.17
C MET A 114 -0.45 19.58 14.66
N GLU A 115 -0.84 20.50 15.52
CA GLU A 115 -0.89 20.24 16.96
C GLU A 115 -1.87 19.14 17.30
N ASP A 116 -3.03 19.13 16.66
CA ASP A 116 -4.03 18.07 16.82
C ASP A 116 -3.49 16.72 16.37
N ILE A 117 -2.77 16.69 15.26
CA ILE A 117 -2.15 15.47 14.73
C ILE A 117 -1.05 14.95 15.66
N ARG A 118 -0.18 15.84 16.14
CA ARG A 118 0.86 15.45 17.09
C ARG A 118 0.24 14.86 18.37
N ALA A 119 -0.82 15.48 18.87
CA ALA A 119 -1.53 14.99 20.04
C ALA A 119 -2.09 13.58 19.81
N LEU A 120 -2.61 13.29 18.62
CA LEU A 120 -3.12 11.96 18.28
C LEU A 120 -2.00 10.91 18.37
N PHE A 121 -0.82 11.19 17.81
CA PHE A 121 0.32 10.29 17.90
C PHE A 121 0.76 10.09 19.36
N LEU A 122 0.83 11.16 20.15
CA LEU A 122 1.23 11.09 21.54
C LEU A 122 0.21 10.28 22.39
N HIS A 123 -1.07 10.37 22.04
CA HIS A 123 -2.13 9.65 22.74
C HIS A 123 -1.99 8.13 22.62
N THR A 124 -1.28 7.63 21.62
CA THR A 124 -1.05 6.19 21.46
C THR A 124 -0.15 5.61 22.54
N GLU A 125 0.58 6.46 23.26
CA GLU A 125 1.59 6.09 24.27
C GLU A 125 2.75 5.27 23.70
N LYS A 126 2.84 5.17 22.37
CA LYS A 126 3.95 4.53 21.68
C LYS A 126 5.11 5.52 21.52
N LYS A 127 6.30 4.98 21.39
CA LYS A 127 7.49 5.79 21.13
C LYS A 127 7.42 6.29 19.69
N ILE A 128 7.52 7.61 19.51
CA ILE A 128 7.45 8.23 18.20
C ILE A 128 8.71 9.01 17.90
N HIS A 129 9.04 9.10 16.61
CA HIS A 129 10.04 10.02 16.08
C HIS A 129 9.30 11.11 15.32
N ARG A 130 9.72 12.34 15.52
CA ARG A 130 9.15 13.50 14.85
C ARG A 130 10.24 14.43 14.40
N GLU A 131 10.18 14.85 13.15
CA GLU A 131 11.15 15.83 12.64
C GLU A 131 10.51 16.77 11.62
N ALA A 132 10.99 18.00 11.60
CA ALA A 132 10.64 18.95 10.56
C ALA A 132 11.41 18.58 9.29
N ILE A 133 10.73 18.65 8.14
CA ILE A 133 11.35 18.39 6.85
C ILE A 133 11.13 19.61 5.96
N ALA A 134 12.01 19.78 4.98
CA ALA A 134 11.99 20.96 4.12
C ALA A 134 12.21 20.54 2.66
N ASN A 135 11.39 19.60 2.18
CA ASN A 135 11.51 19.09 0.81
C ASN A 135 10.53 19.76 -0.17
N GLY A 136 9.76 20.75 0.29
CA GLY A 136 8.79 21.45 -0.56
C GLY A 136 7.44 20.76 -0.67
N GLU A 137 7.38 19.46 -0.44
CA GLU A 137 6.13 18.68 -0.50
C GLU A 137 5.47 18.53 0.86
N PHE A 138 6.29 18.33 1.91
CA PHE A 138 5.79 18.09 3.27
C PHE A 138 6.60 18.92 4.26
N ASP A 139 5.95 19.24 5.39
CA ASP A 139 6.54 20.07 6.45
C ASP A 139 7.06 19.25 7.63
N GLU A 140 6.48 18.10 7.88
CA GLU A 140 6.78 17.30 9.06
C GLU A 140 6.64 15.80 8.76
N LEU A 141 7.53 15.03 9.38
CA LEU A 141 7.55 13.57 9.33
C LEU A 141 7.35 13.03 10.74
N ILE A 142 6.45 12.06 10.90
CA ILE A 142 6.24 11.36 12.16
C ILE A 142 6.18 9.87 11.89
N TYR A 143 6.83 9.06 12.73
CA TYR A 143 6.68 7.61 12.65
C TYR A 143 6.79 6.98 14.03
N PHE A 144 6.23 5.78 14.17
CA PHE A 144 6.35 4.98 15.37
C PHE A 144 7.69 4.25 15.34
N GLU A 145 8.50 4.43 16.38
CA GLU A 145 9.77 3.73 16.51
C GLU A 145 9.50 2.27 16.89
N ASP A 146 10.21 1.35 16.27
CA ASP A 146 10.17 -0.08 16.59
C ASP A 146 8.79 -0.75 16.49
N ASP A 147 7.85 -0.17 15.75
CA ASP A 147 6.54 -0.77 15.54
C ASP A 147 6.49 -1.51 14.19
N THR A 148 6.65 -2.82 14.23
CA THR A 148 6.64 -3.65 13.04
C THR A 148 5.25 -3.76 12.39
N GLU A 149 4.19 -3.46 13.13
CA GLU A 149 2.82 -3.49 12.61
C GLU A 149 2.44 -2.19 11.90
N ASP A 150 3.14 -1.10 12.21
CA ASP A 150 2.94 0.18 11.56
C ASP A 150 4.31 0.78 11.21
N PRO A 151 4.96 0.26 10.16
CA PRO A 151 6.31 0.69 9.78
C PRO A 151 6.33 1.96 8.95
N TYR A 152 5.20 2.63 8.79
CA TYR A 152 5.08 3.75 7.86
C TYR A 152 5.65 5.05 8.41
N TYR A 153 6.20 5.84 7.49
CA TYR A 153 6.53 7.24 7.71
C TYR A 153 5.33 8.09 7.28
N TYR A 154 4.80 8.86 8.21
CA TYR A 154 3.67 9.76 7.97
C TYR A 154 4.20 11.16 7.70
N CYS A 155 3.97 11.66 6.49
CA CYS A 155 4.42 12.99 6.07
C CYS A 155 3.22 13.91 5.96
N PHE A 156 3.33 15.10 6.53
CA PHE A 156 2.23 16.06 6.62
C PHE A 156 2.59 17.39 5.98
N LYS A 157 1.60 17.97 5.31
CA LYS A 157 1.67 19.31 4.75
C LYS A 157 0.52 20.14 5.32
N ASP A 158 0.85 21.26 5.97
CA ASP A 158 -0.14 22.20 6.46
C ASP A 158 -0.47 23.20 5.35
N GLU A 159 -1.68 23.08 4.80
CA GLU A 159 -2.18 23.98 3.75
C GLU A 159 -2.96 25.16 4.31
N GLY A 160 -2.94 25.36 5.63
CA GLY A 160 -3.65 26.44 6.31
C GLY A 160 -5.05 26.05 6.75
N CYS A 161 -5.95 25.81 5.83
CA CYS A 161 -7.33 25.43 6.17
C CYS A 161 -7.51 23.91 6.30
N HIS A 162 -6.55 23.14 5.85
CA HIS A 162 -6.57 21.66 5.97
C HIS A 162 -5.15 21.10 5.96
N ILE A 163 -5.04 19.85 6.42
CA ILE A 163 -3.79 19.12 6.43
C ILE A 163 -3.85 18.01 5.39
N ILE A 164 -2.79 17.88 4.61
CA ILE A 164 -2.62 16.78 3.68
C ILE A 164 -1.59 15.83 4.29
N TYR A 165 -1.81 14.52 4.17
CA TYR A 165 -0.80 13.57 4.61
C TYR A 165 -0.59 12.47 3.57
N HIS A 166 0.57 11.85 3.64
CA HIS A 166 0.93 10.70 2.83
C HIS A 166 1.76 9.73 3.66
N ARG A 167 1.48 8.43 3.53
CA ARG A 167 2.25 7.39 4.21
C ARG A 167 3.21 6.74 3.24
N PHE A 168 4.46 6.61 3.65
CA PHE A 168 5.48 5.92 2.87
C PHE A 168 6.04 4.76 3.68
N LEU A 169 6.37 3.66 3.02
CA LEU A 169 7.30 2.72 3.61
C LEU A 169 8.67 3.41 3.67
N PRO A 170 9.53 3.07 4.64
CA PRO A 170 10.84 3.73 4.77
C PRO A 170 11.66 3.75 3.48
N GLU A 171 11.67 2.64 2.73
CA GLU A 171 12.40 2.53 1.46
C GLU A 171 11.82 3.49 0.40
N ASP A 172 10.51 3.59 0.33
CA ASP A 172 9.82 4.48 -0.62
C ASP A 172 10.05 5.94 -0.26
N TYR A 173 10.10 6.26 1.01
CA TYR A 173 10.41 7.61 1.47
C TYR A 173 11.84 8.00 1.10
N ALA A 174 12.79 7.09 1.25
CA ALA A 174 14.18 7.34 0.87
C ALA A 174 14.29 7.63 -0.64
N ASP A 175 13.53 6.92 -1.48
CA ASP A 175 13.49 7.15 -2.91
C ASP A 175 12.84 8.50 -3.24
N PHE A 176 11.75 8.82 -2.59
CA PHE A 176 11.06 10.12 -2.73
C PHE A 176 11.98 11.27 -2.37
N GLU A 177 12.69 11.19 -1.24
CA GLU A 177 13.59 12.23 -0.77
C GLU A 177 14.76 12.46 -1.73
N ARG A 178 15.27 11.39 -2.37
CA ARG A 178 16.34 11.52 -3.38
C ARG A 178 15.89 12.22 -4.66
N CYS A 179 14.60 12.16 -4.97
CA CYS A 179 14.02 12.76 -6.18
C CYS A 179 13.61 14.21 -5.97
N THR A 180 13.60 14.68 -4.73
CA THR A 180 13.28 16.07 -4.38
C THR A 180 14.53 16.82 -3.93
#